data_0c2026b9c6f2097445715e524a31a2fd
#
_entry.id   0c2026b9c6f2097445715e524a31a2fd
#
_cell.length_a   1.000
_cell.length_b   1.000
_cell.length_c   1.000
_cell.angle_alpha   90.00
_cell.angle_beta   90.00
_cell.angle_gamma   90.00
#
_symmetry.space_group_name_H-M   'P 1'
#
loop_
_entity.id
_entity.type
_entity.pdbx_description
1 polymer ?
#
loop_
_entity_poly.entity_id
_entity_poly.type
_entity_poly.pdbx_seq_one_letter_code
_entity_poly.pdbx_strand_id
1 'polypeptide(L)'
;PLLINISEDVDLAYEINHLNNVNGEYLGKLSSTIQEVATKEDAQEILENLNIVPVLTAHPTQVQRKTMLDLTNHIHALLRQHRDVKAGLINEDKWYSNLRCNIEIMMQTDMIRDKKLKVTNEITNVMEYYNSSFLQAVPNLMLEYKRLAKEHGVELQQPRPITMGMWIGGDRDGNPFVTADTLKRSATIQS
;
A
#
# COMPACT_ATOMS: atom_id res chain seq x y z
N PRO A 1 -23.06 15.01 -4.27
CA PRO A 1 -21.91 14.49 -3.53
C PRO A 1 -21.42 13.17 -4.13
N LEU A 2 -22.33 12.26 -4.53
CA LEU A 2 -21.98 10.95 -5.10
C LEU A 2 -21.31 11.02 -6.47
N LEU A 3 -21.76 11.92 -7.32
CA LEU A 3 -21.18 12.17 -8.64
C LEU A 3 -19.75 12.74 -8.53
N ILE A 4 -19.49 13.53 -7.49
CA ILE A 4 -18.16 14.07 -7.21
C ILE A 4 -17.20 12.93 -6.78
N ASN A 5 -17.66 12.03 -5.90
CA ASN A 5 -16.84 10.89 -5.51
C ASN A 5 -16.55 9.92 -6.67
N ILE A 6 -17.51 9.69 -7.57
CA ILE A 6 -17.30 8.87 -8.77
C ILE A 6 -16.30 9.54 -9.73
N SER A 7 -16.32 10.87 -9.85
CA SER A 7 -15.33 11.59 -10.67
C SER A 7 -13.95 11.57 -10.04
N GLU A 8 -13.84 11.72 -8.71
CA GLU A 8 -12.59 11.57 -7.98
C GLU A 8 -12.04 10.13 -8.07
N ASP A 9 -12.91 9.11 -8.06
CA ASP A 9 -12.52 7.71 -8.25
C ASP A 9 -12.08 7.40 -9.68
N VAL A 10 -12.64 8.08 -10.68
CA VAL A 10 -12.18 8.01 -12.08
C VAL A 10 -10.84 8.72 -12.24
N ASP A 11 -10.63 9.84 -11.57
CA ASP A 11 -9.36 10.55 -11.51
C ASP A 11 -8.32 9.72 -10.77
N LEU A 12 -8.69 9.05 -9.69
CA LEU A 12 -7.83 8.11 -8.96
C LEU A 12 -7.46 6.89 -9.82
N ALA A 13 -8.38 6.34 -10.61
CA ALA A 13 -8.08 5.28 -11.56
C ALA A 13 -7.17 5.75 -12.71
N TYR A 14 -7.30 7.01 -13.11
CA TYR A 14 -6.38 7.67 -14.05
C TYR A 14 -5.01 7.90 -13.41
N GLU A 15 -4.96 8.36 -12.15
CA GLU A 15 -3.73 8.47 -11.37
C GLU A 15 -3.05 7.13 -11.13
N ILE A 16 -3.79 6.06 -10.83
CA ILE A 16 -3.24 4.70 -10.69
C ILE A 16 -2.67 4.20 -12.02
N ASN A 17 -3.32 4.50 -13.16
CA ASN A 17 -2.76 4.21 -14.48
C ASN A 17 -1.52 5.08 -14.78
N HIS A 18 -1.52 6.31 -14.33
CA HIS A 18 -0.39 7.22 -14.42
C HIS A 18 0.76 6.74 -13.51
N LEU A 19 0.48 6.32 -12.28
CA LEU A 19 1.43 5.71 -11.36
C LEU A 19 2.02 4.40 -11.89
N ASN A 20 1.25 3.58 -12.60
CA ASN A 20 1.78 2.38 -13.27
C ASN A 20 2.74 2.73 -14.42
N ASN A 21 2.49 3.84 -15.14
CA ASN A 21 3.44 4.37 -16.12
C ASN A 21 4.65 5.06 -15.46
N VAL A 22 4.43 5.73 -14.34
CA VAL A 22 5.46 6.38 -13.52
C VAL A 22 6.36 5.35 -12.84
N ASN A 23 5.88 4.16 -12.48
CA ASN A 23 6.73 3.08 -11.97
C ASN A 23 7.82 2.67 -12.97
N GLY A 24 7.54 2.70 -14.27
CA GLY A 24 8.57 2.51 -15.30
C GLY A 24 9.60 3.64 -15.30
N GLU A 25 9.19 4.86 -15.00
CA GLU A 25 10.05 6.04 -14.93
C GLU A 25 10.93 6.05 -13.66
N TYR A 26 10.42 5.62 -12.51
CA TYR A 26 11.20 5.49 -11.28
C TYR A 26 12.25 4.39 -11.37
N LEU A 27 11.93 3.25 -11.96
CA LEU A 27 12.88 2.18 -12.22
C LEU A 27 13.96 2.63 -13.21
N GLY A 28 13.60 3.47 -14.19
CA GLY A 28 14.55 4.12 -15.09
C GLY A 28 15.51 5.06 -14.36
N LYS A 29 15.04 5.78 -13.33
CA LYS A 29 15.88 6.65 -12.48
C LYS A 29 16.89 5.85 -11.65
N LEU A 30 16.51 4.72 -11.06
CA LEU A 30 17.46 3.88 -10.34
C LEU A 30 18.55 3.38 -11.28
N SER A 31 18.19 2.93 -12.48
CA SER A 31 19.13 2.51 -13.52
C SER A 31 20.10 3.63 -13.92
N SER A 32 19.61 4.85 -14.17
CA SER A 32 20.46 5.99 -14.50
C SER A 32 21.38 6.38 -13.35
N THR A 33 20.88 6.36 -12.11
CA THR A 33 21.67 6.65 -10.91
C THR A 33 22.82 5.65 -10.73
N ILE A 34 22.58 4.35 -10.96
CA ILE A 34 23.66 3.34 -10.93
C ILE A 34 24.72 3.63 -11.99
N GLN A 35 24.34 4.10 -13.17
CA GLN A 35 25.27 4.46 -14.25
C GLN A 35 26.12 5.69 -13.93
N GLU A 36 25.62 6.61 -13.09
CA GLU A 36 26.32 7.83 -12.68
C GLU A 36 27.38 7.59 -11.60
N VAL A 37 27.34 6.43 -10.93
CA VAL A 37 28.33 6.07 -9.89
C VAL A 37 29.69 5.78 -10.54
N ALA A 38 30.74 6.34 -9.98
CA ALA A 38 32.06 6.41 -10.61
C ALA A 38 32.73 5.05 -10.84
N THR A 39 32.51 4.09 -9.93
CA THR A 39 33.06 2.73 -10.06
C THR A 39 32.02 1.67 -9.74
N LYS A 40 32.29 0.43 -10.19
CA LYS A 40 31.43 -0.72 -9.92
C LYS A 40 31.47 -1.09 -8.44
N GLU A 41 32.64 -0.96 -7.82
CA GLU A 41 32.86 -1.22 -6.39
C GLU A 41 32.06 -0.24 -5.54
N ASP A 42 32.05 1.05 -5.88
CA ASP A 42 31.24 2.07 -5.20
C ASP A 42 29.75 1.77 -5.36
N ALA A 43 29.30 1.38 -6.55
CA ALA A 43 27.91 1.00 -6.79
C ALA A 43 27.50 -0.22 -5.94
N GLN A 44 28.37 -1.22 -5.83
CA GLN A 44 28.11 -2.40 -5.01
C GLN A 44 28.00 -2.04 -3.53
N GLU A 45 28.94 -1.22 -3.01
CA GLU A 45 28.92 -0.78 -1.61
C GLU A 45 27.66 0.01 -1.29
N ILE A 46 27.27 0.96 -2.15
CA ILE A 46 26.07 1.77 -1.97
C ILE A 46 24.81 0.89 -1.99
N LEU A 47 24.68 0.00 -2.97
CA LEU A 47 23.49 -0.82 -3.15
C LEU A 47 23.35 -1.91 -2.08
N GLU A 48 24.48 -2.48 -1.59
CA GLU A 48 24.45 -3.44 -0.48
C GLU A 48 24.03 -2.79 0.85
N ASN A 49 24.44 -1.54 1.09
CA ASN A 49 24.20 -0.82 2.32
C ASN A 49 22.94 0.07 2.29
N LEU A 50 22.27 0.20 1.13
CA LEU A 50 21.03 0.97 1.03
C LEU A 50 19.96 0.34 1.92
N ASN A 51 19.43 1.14 2.85
CA ASN A 51 18.32 0.74 3.69
C ASN A 51 17.39 1.93 3.93
N ILE A 52 16.19 1.85 3.38
CA ILE A 52 15.10 2.80 3.59
C ILE A 52 14.14 2.18 4.58
N VAL A 53 13.86 2.88 5.68
CA VAL A 53 12.95 2.40 6.73
C VAL A 53 11.67 3.24 6.72
N PRO A 54 10.65 2.89 5.92
CA PRO A 54 9.33 3.52 6.03
C PRO A 54 8.69 3.11 7.35
N VAL A 55 8.34 4.10 8.17
CA VAL A 55 7.75 3.86 9.49
C VAL A 55 6.26 4.14 9.44
N LEU A 56 5.46 3.13 9.75
CA LEU A 56 4.01 3.27 9.84
C LEU A 56 3.62 3.94 11.15
N THR A 57 2.94 5.08 11.04
CA THR A 57 2.50 5.89 12.17
C THR A 57 0.97 5.91 12.29
N ALA A 58 0.46 6.08 13.51
CA ALA A 58 -0.96 6.30 13.71
C ALA A 58 -1.35 7.68 13.17
N HIS A 59 -2.39 7.72 12.32
CA HIS A 59 -2.92 8.98 11.82
C HIS A 59 -4.21 9.33 12.60
N PRO A 60 -4.19 10.37 13.46
CA PRO A 60 -5.34 10.70 14.33
C PRO A 60 -6.62 11.04 13.53
N THR A 61 -6.47 11.45 12.27
CA THR A 61 -7.57 11.83 11.38
C THR A 61 -8.09 10.68 10.53
N GLN A 62 -7.50 9.49 10.62
CA GLN A 62 -8.00 8.32 9.89
C GLN A 62 -9.26 7.76 10.57
N VAL A 63 -10.39 8.41 10.29
CA VAL A 63 -11.70 8.12 10.90
C VAL A 63 -12.50 7.15 10.03
N GLN A 64 -12.00 6.77 8.85
CA GLN A 64 -12.71 5.87 7.93
C GLN A 64 -12.93 4.49 8.57
N ARG A 65 -14.14 3.97 8.37
CA ARG A 65 -14.47 2.59 8.77
C ARG A 65 -13.79 1.61 7.83
N LYS A 66 -13.26 0.52 8.38
CA LYS A 66 -12.72 -0.58 7.56
C LYS A 66 -13.71 -1.03 6.47
N THR A 67 -15.01 -1.10 6.82
CA THR A 67 -16.08 -1.44 5.88
C THR A 67 -16.10 -0.53 4.65
N MET A 68 -15.86 0.78 4.84
CA MET A 68 -15.78 1.72 3.73
C MET A 68 -14.56 1.46 2.84
N LEU A 69 -13.41 1.19 3.44
CA LEU A 69 -12.21 0.85 2.71
C LEU A 69 -12.40 -0.46 1.90
N ASP A 70 -12.99 -1.48 2.52
CA ASP A 70 -13.26 -2.76 1.86
C ASP A 70 -14.24 -2.59 0.69
N LEU A 71 -15.31 -1.79 0.85
CA LEU A 71 -16.27 -1.48 -0.22
C LEU A 71 -15.60 -0.71 -1.37
N THR A 72 -14.78 0.28 -1.05
CA THR A 72 -14.02 1.04 -2.05
C THR A 72 -13.10 0.11 -2.85
N ASN A 73 -12.36 -0.77 -2.18
CA ASN A 73 -11.49 -1.74 -2.84
C ASN A 73 -12.27 -2.73 -3.74
N HIS A 74 -13.45 -3.18 -3.30
CA HIS A 74 -14.32 -4.03 -4.11
C HIS A 74 -14.85 -3.31 -5.35
N ILE A 75 -15.29 -2.05 -5.19
CA ILE A 75 -15.75 -1.23 -6.32
C ILE A 75 -14.60 -1.03 -7.32
N HIS A 76 -13.39 -0.68 -6.84
CA HIS A 76 -12.22 -0.54 -7.72
C HIS A 76 -11.89 -1.85 -8.46
N ALA A 77 -11.97 -3.00 -7.78
CA ALA A 77 -11.75 -4.30 -8.42
C ALA A 77 -12.78 -4.57 -9.53
N LEU A 78 -14.05 -4.26 -9.29
CA LEU A 78 -15.12 -4.38 -10.28
C LEU A 78 -14.92 -3.42 -11.46
N LEU A 79 -14.53 -2.18 -11.20
CA LEU A 79 -14.26 -1.20 -12.26
C LEU A 79 -13.09 -1.62 -13.17
N ARG A 80 -12.04 -2.24 -12.61
CA ARG A 80 -10.93 -2.80 -13.41
C ARG A 80 -11.39 -3.93 -14.34
N GLN A 81 -12.41 -4.69 -13.96
CA GLN A 81 -12.98 -5.76 -14.79
C GLN A 81 -13.84 -5.26 -15.97
N HIS A 82 -14.13 -3.95 -16.04
CA HIS A 82 -15.00 -3.39 -17.08
C HIS A 82 -14.51 -3.68 -18.50
N ARG A 83 -13.20 -3.77 -18.74
CA ARG A 83 -12.64 -4.15 -20.04
C ARG A 83 -13.01 -5.59 -20.41
N ASP A 84 -12.92 -6.51 -19.46
CA ASP A 84 -13.22 -7.92 -19.64
C ASP A 84 -14.73 -8.15 -19.84
N VAL A 85 -15.56 -7.35 -19.16
CA VAL A 85 -17.01 -7.30 -19.40
C VAL A 85 -17.30 -6.88 -20.83
N LYS A 86 -16.68 -5.79 -21.30
CA LYS A 86 -16.83 -5.32 -22.70
C LYS A 86 -16.34 -6.32 -23.73
N ALA A 87 -15.36 -7.15 -23.39
CA ALA A 87 -14.86 -8.22 -24.22
C ALA A 87 -15.73 -9.50 -24.16
N GLY A 88 -16.80 -9.50 -23.36
CA GLY A 88 -17.69 -10.68 -23.20
C GLY A 88 -17.08 -11.81 -22.34
N LEU A 89 -15.95 -11.57 -21.68
CA LEU A 89 -15.27 -12.55 -20.82
C LEU A 89 -15.94 -12.67 -19.43
N ILE A 90 -16.65 -11.64 -19.01
CA ILE A 90 -17.39 -11.58 -17.75
C ILE A 90 -18.85 -11.24 -18.07
N ASN A 91 -19.79 -11.92 -17.40
CA ASN A 91 -21.21 -11.67 -17.56
C ASN A 91 -21.57 -10.25 -17.09
N GLU A 92 -22.10 -9.41 -17.98
CA GLU A 92 -22.40 -8.00 -17.76
C GLU A 92 -23.47 -7.80 -16.69
N ASP A 93 -24.56 -8.56 -16.70
CA ASP A 93 -25.66 -8.42 -15.73
C ASP A 93 -25.19 -8.72 -14.31
N LYS A 94 -24.36 -9.78 -14.15
CA LYS A 94 -23.79 -10.16 -12.85
C LYS A 94 -22.81 -9.10 -12.35
N TRP A 95 -21.97 -8.60 -13.24
CA TRP A 95 -21.00 -7.55 -12.91
C TRP A 95 -21.73 -6.27 -12.47
N TYR A 96 -22.72 -5.83 -13.25
CA TYR A 96 -23.50 -4.63 -12.95
C TYR A 96 -24.26 -4.77 -11.64
N SER A 97 -24.89 -5.93 -11.38
CA SER A 97 -25.59 -6.21 -10.13
C SER A 97 -24.64 -6.13 -8.92
N ASN A 98 -23.43 -6.69 -9.04
CA ASN A 98 -22.42 -6.62 -7.98
C ASN A 98 -21.95 -5.18 -7.73
N LEU A 99 -21.66 -4.44 -8.79
CA LEU A 99 -21.22 -3.05 -8.67
C LEU A 99 -22.31 -2.19 -7.99
N ARG A 100 -23.56 -2.33 -8.46
CA ARG A 100 -24.70 -1.62 -7.89
C ARG A 100 -24.89 -1.95 -6.40
N CYS A 101 -24.84 -3.23 -6.03
CA CYS A 101 -24.98 -3.68 -4.64
C CYS A 101 -23.91 -3.05 -3.73
N ASN A 102 -22.64 -3.04 -4.15
CA ASN A 102 -21.56 -2.44 -3.37
C ASN A 102 -21.74 -0.92 -3.22
N ILE A 103 -22.20 -0.22 -4.26
CA ILE A 103 -22.51 1.21 -4.21
C ILE A 103 -23.69 1.48 -3.26
N GLU A 104 -24.76 0.68 -3.33
CA GLU A 104 -25.92 0.81 -2.44
C GLU A 104 -25.54 0.61 -0.96
N ILE A 105 -24.70 -0.38 -0.67
CA ILE A 105 -24.18 -0.63 0.69
C ILE A 105 -23.32 0.57 1.14
N MET A 106 -22.45 1.09 0.26
CA MET A 106 -21.61 2.25 0.55
C MET A 106 -22.45 3.48 0.89
N MET A 107 -23.52 3.72 0.15
CA MET A 107 -24.44 4.85 0.39
C MET A 107 -25.19 4.74 1.72
N GLN A 108 -25.45 3.53 2.19
CA GLN A 108 -26.16 3.27 3.45
C GLN A 108 -25.21 3.13 4.66
N THR A 109 -23.90 3.18 4.42
CA THR A 109 -22.90 3.03 5.47
C THR A 109 -22.42 4.40 5.93
N ASP A 110 -22.45 4.67 7.23
CA ASP A 110 -21.88 5.89 7.80
C ASP A 110 -20.37 5.93 7.54
N MET A 111 -19.91 6.99 6.90
CA MET A 111 -18.49 7.18 6.53
C MET A 111 -17.60 7.38 7.76
N ILE A 112 -18.13 7.99 8.82
CA ILE A 112 -17.36 8.40 10.00
C ILE A 112 -17.72 7.49 11.19
N ARG A 113 -16.72 7.21 12.02
CA ARG A 113 -16.95 6.50 13.28
C ARG A 113 -17.32 7.49 14.38
N ASP A 114 -18.38 7.21 15.10
CA ASP A 114 -18.81 8.01 16.25
C ASP A 114 -17.89 7.81 17.48
N LYS A 115 -17.12 6.74 17.51
CA LYS A 115 -16.23 6.41 18.63
C LYS A 115 -14.77 6.39 18.21
N LYS A 116 -13.92 7.02 19.02
CA LYS A 116 -12.46 6.98 18.88
C LYS A 116 -11.96 5.53 18.88
N LEU A 117 -11.07 5.20 17.95
CA LEU A 117 -10.42 3.89 17.89
C LEU A 117 -9.60 3.63 19.15
N LYS A 118 -9.62 2.39 19.63
CA LYS A 118 -8.62 1.92 20.59
C LYS A 118 -7.31 1.65 19.87
N VAL A 119 -6.18 1.86 20.54
CA VAL A 119 -4.85 1.60 19.98
C VAL A 119 -4.71 0.18 19.40
N THR A 120 -5.35 -0.80 20.05
CA THR A 120 -5.38 -2.19 19.55
C THR A 120 -6.07 -2.34 18.19
N ASN A 121 -7.09 -1.53 17.92
CA ASN A 121 -7.79 -1.54 16.63
C ASN A 121 -6.94 -0.85 15.55
N GLU A 122 -6.18 0.19 15.94
CA GLU A 122 -5.24 0.86 15.04
C GLU A 122 -4.14 -0.11 14.58
N ILE A 123 -3.58 -0.89 15.53
CA ILE A 123 -2.59 -1.94 15.21
C ILE A 123 -3.17 -2.95 14.23
N THR A 124 -4.38 -3.48 14.50
CA THR A 124 -5.02 -4.45 13.62
C THR A 124 -5.30 -3.88 12.23
N ASN A 125 -5.77 -2.63 12.15
CA ASN A 125 -6.05 -1.98 10.86
C ASN A 125 -4.77 -1.82 10.02
N VAL A 126 -3.64 -1.51 10.65
CA VAL A 126 -2.36 -1.37 9.93
C VAL A 126 -1.84 -2.71 9.44
N MET A 127 -2.06 -3.80 10.19
CA MET A 127 -1.69 -5.14 9.72
C MET A 127 -2.43 -5.55 8.45
N GLU A 128 -3.60 -4.97 8.16
CA GLU A 128 -4.28 -5.19 6.88
C GLU A 128 -3.48 -4.65 5.67
N TYR A 129 -2.70 -3.57 5.84
CA TYR A 129 -1.83 -3.09 4.77
C TYR A 129 -0.69 -4.08 4.47
N TYR A 130 -0.21 -4.81 5.49
CA TYR A 130 0.74 -5.89 5.25
C TYR A 130 0.11 -6.98 4.38
N ASN A 131 -1.07 -7.46 4.74
CA ASN A 131 -1.77 -8.53 4.03
C ASN A 131 -2.20 -8.11 2.61
N SER A 132 -2.72 -6.90 2.46
CA SER A 132 -3.28 -6.41 1.19
C SER A 132 -2.23 -5.89 0.21
N SER A 133 -1.04 -5.50 0.70
CA SER A 133 -0.05 -4.81 -0.13
C SER A 133 1.40 -5.22 0.17
N PHE A 134 1.92 -4.98 1.39
CA PHE A 134 3.35 -5.04 1.63
C PHE A 134 3.95 -6.44 1.49
N LEU A 135 3.23 -7.50 1.91
CA LEU A 135 3.71 -8.89 1.77
C LEU A 135 3.92 -9.32 0.31
N GLN A 136 3.29 -8.63 -0.63
CA GLN A 136 3.49 -8.84 -2.06
C GLN A 136 4.44 -7.79 -2.67
N ALA A 137 4.26 -6.53 -2.34
CA ALA A 137 4.99 -5.43 -2.97
C ALA A 137 6.47 -5.42 -2.58
N VAL A 138 6.79 -5.64 -1.30
CA VAL A 138 8.19 -5.62 -0.83
C VAL A 138 9.03 -6.73 -1.46
N PRO A 139 8.62 -8.02 -1.48
CA PRO A 139 9.37 -9.05 -2.19
C PRO A 139 9.55 -8.77 -3.68
N ASN A 140 8.51 -8.27 -4.36
CA ASN A 140 8.61 -7.92 -5.78
C ASN A 140 9.63 -6.80 -6.02
N LEU A 141 9.61 -5.78 -5.17
CA LEU A 141 10.60 -4.70 -5.23
C LEU A 141 12.02 -5.22 -4.99
N MET A 142 12.20 -6.15 -4.05
CA MET A 142 13.51 -6.78 -3.79
C MET A 142 14.03 -7.56 -4.99
N LEU A 143 13.15 -8.29 -5.67
CA LEU A 143 13.51 -9.03 -6.89
C LEU A 143 13.92 -8.08 -8.00
N GLU A 144 13.16 -7.02 -8.21
CA GLU A 144 13.44 -6.01 -9.22
C GLU A 144 14.73 -5.24 -8.93
N TYR A 145 14.97 -4.91 -7.66
CA TYR A 145 16.20 -4.27 -7.22
C TYR A 145 17.44 -5.11 -7.54
N LYS A 146 17.39 -6.42 -7.23
CA LYS A 146 18.46 -7.37 -7.57
C LYS A 146 18.64 -7.51 -9.08
N ARG A 147 17.54 -7.54 -9.84
CA ARG A 147 17.58 -7.65 -11.30
C ARG A 147 18.30 -6.45 -11.90
N LEU A 148 17.91 -5.24 -11.50
CA LEU A 148 18.52 -4.00 -11.98
C LEU A 148 20.00 -3.90 -11.62
N ALA A 149 20.38 -4.23 -10.39
CA ALA A 149 21.79 -4.25 -9.98
C ALA A 149 22.61 -5.19 -10.88
N LYS A 150 22.09 -6.40 -11.13
CA LYS A 150 22.75 -7.41 -11.98
C LYS A 150 22.89 -6.93 -13.44
N GLU A 151 21.91 -6.24 -14.00
CA GLU A 151 21.98 -5.65 -15.35
C GLU A 151 23.12 -4.62 -15.49
N HIS A 152 23.44 -3.93 -14.39
CA HIS A 152 24.58 -3.02 -14.30
C HIS A 152 25.88 -3.70 -13.85
N GLY A 153 25.89 -5.03 -13.80
CA GLY A 153 27.07 -5.82 -13.46
C GLY A 153 27.41 -5.84 -11.97
N VAL A 154 26.49 -5.43 -11.10
CA VAL A 154 26.60 -5.48 -9.64
C VAL A 154 25.90 -6.72 -9.11
N GLU A 155 26.61 -7.56 -8.36
CA GLU A 155 26.06 -8.78 -7.77
C GLU A 155 25.83 -8.58 -6.26
N LEU A 156 24.58 -8.40 -5.86
CA LEU A 156 24.19 -8.17 -4.48
C LEU A 156 24.03 -9.48 -3.71
N GLN A 157 24.66 -9.59 -2.58
CA GLN A 157 24.62 -10.80 -1.74
C GLN A 157 23.34 -10.86 -0.90
N GLN A 158 23.16 -9.92 0.02
CA GLN A 158 22.01 -9.86 0.94
C GLN A 158 21.44 -8.45 1.07
N PRO A 159 21.05 -7.79 -0.04
CA PRO A 159 20.56 -6.43 0.03
C PRO A 159 19.25 -6.36 0.80
N ARG A 160 19.10 -5.32 1.61
CA ARG A 160 17.86 -5.01 2.35
C ARG A 160 17.47 -3.54 2.10
N PRO A 161 17.15 -3.17 0.86
CA PRO A 161 16.87 -1.77 0.53
C PRO A 161 15.64 -1.20 1.24
N ILE A 162 14.75 -2.07 1.73
CA ILE A 162 13.58 -1.67 2.51
C ILE A 162 13.44 -2.54 3.75
N THR A 163 13.24 -1.87 4.90
CA THR A 163 12.87 -2.49 6.17
C THR A 163 11.65 -1.76 6.73
N MET A 164 10.54 -2.47 6.92
CA MET A 164 9.33 -1.84 7.45
C MET A 164 9.45 -1.56 8.94
N GLY A 165 9.23 -0.31 9.32
CA GLY A 165 9.14 0.13 10.71
C GLY A 165 7.69 0.30 11.17
N MET A 166 7.43 0.14 12.46
CA MET A 166 6.13 0.30 13.08
C MET A 166 6.23 1.21 14.30
N TRP A 167 5.49 2.30 14.29
CA TRP A 167 5.38 3.23 15.41
C TRP A 167 4.09 3.06 16.20
N ILE A 168 3.06 2.48 15.55
CA ILE A 168 1.72 2.29 16.13
C ILE A 168 1.77 1.30 17.29
N GLY A 169 1.25 1.72 18.44
CA GLY A 169 1.31 0.93 19.68
C GLY A 169 2.62 1.05 20.46
N GLY A 170 3.63 1.76 19.91
CA GLY A 170 4.91 2.04 20.57
C GLY A 170 5.08 3.50 20.95
N ASP A 171 4.54 4.40 20.13
CA ASP A 171 4.60 5.84 20.38
C ASP A 171 3.64 6.25 21.49
N ARG A 172 4.18 6.85 22.53
CA ARG A 172 3.39 7.30 23.66
C ARG A 172 2.88 8.73 23.50
N ASP A 173 3.65 9.60 22.92
CA ASP A 173 3.39 11.02 22.59
C ASP A 173 2.16 11.64 23.30
N GLY A 174 2.15 11.57 24.63
CA GLY A 174 1.04 12.03 25.47
C GLY A 174 -0.22 11.14 25.45
N ASN A 175 -0.23 10.01 24.75
CA ASN A 175 -1.35 9.07 24.71
C ASN A 175 -1.29 8.10 25.92
N PRO A 176 -2.16 8.25 26.94
CA PRO A 176 -2.14 7.41 28.13
C PRO A 176 -2.54 5.96 27.86
N PHE A 177 -3.11 5.66 26.68
CA PHE A 177 -3.53 4.32 26.30
C PHE A 177 -2.41 3.50 25.64
N VAL A 178 -1.26 4.12 25.36
CA VAL A 178 -0.06 3.43 24.88
C VAL A 178 0.79 3.04 26.07
N THR A 179 0.53 1.84 26.59
CA THR A 179 1.24 1.26 27.75
C THR A 179 2.28 0.23 27.31
N ALA A 180 3.09 -0.27 28.24
CA ALA A 180 4.02 -1.37 27.97
C ALA A 180 3.30 -2.64 27.47
N ASP A 181 2.08 -2.91 28.00
CA ASP A 181 1.26 -4.04 27.54
C ASP A 181 0.76 -3.84 26.10
N THR A 182 0.42 -2.60 25.75
CA THR A 182 0.05 -2.25 24.37
C THR A 182 1.21 -2.51 23.41
N LEU A 183 2.42 -2.09 23.77
CA LEU A 183 3.63 -2.33 22.98
C LEU A 183 3.91 -3.83 22.83
N LYS A 184 3.84 -4.59 23.93
CA LYS A 184 4.02 -6.05 23.91
C LYS A 184 2.99 -6.73 23.00
N ARG A 185 1.72 -6.31 23.08
CA ARG A 185 0.66 -6.81 22.22
C ARG A 185 0.88 -6.44 20.75
N SER A 186 1.33 -5.22 20.48
CA SER A 186 1.70 -4.78 19.14
C SER A 186 2.78 -5.69 18.53
N ALA A 187 3.86 -5.95 19.27
CA ALA A 187 4.92 -6.84 18.83
C ALA A 187 4.43 -8.28 18.59
N THR A 188 3.52 -8.77 19.44
CA THR A 188 2.93 -10.12 19.26
C THR A 188 2.04 -10.23 18.02
N ILE A 189 1.32 -9.15 17.64
CA ILE A 189 0.47 -9.16 16.43
C ILE A 189 1.32 -9.10 15.16
N GLN A 190 2.53 -8.50 15.24
CA GLN A 190 3.44 -8.34 14.10
C GLN A 190 4.34 -9.57 13.87
N SER A 191 4.46 -10.46 14.83
CA SER A 191 5.27 -11.68 14.76
C SER A 191 4.50 -12.85 14.15
#